data_4b2bfe21bf6b77bd8f20be419102f9c9
#
_entry.id   4b2bfe21bf6b77bd8f20be419102f9c9
#
_cell.length_a   1.000
_cell.length_b   1.000
_cell.length_c   1.000
_cell.angle_alpha   90.00
_cell.angle_beta   90.00
_cell.angle_gamma   90.00
#
_symmetry.space_group_name_H-M   'P 1'
#
loop_
_entity.id
_entity.type
_entity.pdbx_description
1 polymer ?
#
loop_
_entity_poly.entity_id
_entity_poly.type
_entity_poly.pdbx_seq_one_letter_code
_entity_poly.pdbx_strand_id
1 'polypeptide(L)'
;MILKTSNQILSQAKASLTSIDVVASAIIGFALGMVFSVGRSFYGSLGLMSFKDSWLWIRGFCYGCAAAIAIAAILVLWNWYQDGHKGIEVSPSRFSLWLTNLTAYKRVALFGITIFVLWIPAFLAFYPGNYSSDGPIQATYLLNDGVVDLHWPAAHTLLLVGLMQLGNLLFGSYNAGVSLFCLLQALALAFAMAYAANKIIEWGAPIWLVLLANGITVFNPVIQTYAVTTAKDSLFAVFFILTVTLLIEMLRTPEALASVPFATKWVLSVLGMCLMRKQGVYVAIIVMLIALPFLKQWRRRLTALISIAMVFILSAAFSGVVANTATTRADSAREMLSVPSQQIARTYMYDYDTLTNEQIQGIGAYYDLDALEAGRTTDKPWDPTPIGMFYDTETGSGYLAPISDPAKAALLDEAFNSDPLGYVRMYFSVMKGHMSDYVRAFLWGEIGYLYPTSSAVNRWTGLSPWNEFGKTIDAGGSTNQVSDYNETTKLPGYLAWLYAGTWNMFRGHPLLTFWVSPALPGLALLLSVILLIKRKGNKVLLIAWAFPLLYWATLALAPVMCVRYVVPLFFTLPLIATIPLLTLKEL
;
A
#
# COMPACT_ATOMS: atom_id res chain seq x y z
N MET A 1 45.12 8.53 -15.58
CA MET A 1 44.31 7.33 -15.87
C MET A 1 42.84 7.53 -15.59
N ILE A 2 42.40 8.10 -14.47
CA ILE A 2 41.00 8.33 -14.07
C ILE A 2 40.22 9.22 -15.08
N LEU A 3 40.83 10.29 -15.61
CA LEU A 3 40.20 11.20 -16.58
C LEU A 3 39.96 10.60 -17.99
N LYS A 4 40.83 9.65 -18.42
CA LYS A 4 40.62 8.92 -19.68
C LYS A 4 39.46 7.94 -19.58
N THR A 5 39.30 7.31 -18.41
CA THR A 5 38.18 6.38 -18.13
C THR A 5 36.83 7.10 -18.06
N SER A 6 36.80 8.30 -17.45
CA SER A 6 35.57 9.10 -17.37
C SER A 6 35.08 9.60 -18.73
N ASN A 7 35.99 10.01 -19.64
CA ASN A 7 35.61 10.43 -20.99
C ASN A 7 35.16 9.26 -21.87
N GLN A 8 35.72 8.06 -21.70
CA GLN A 8 35.23 6.84 -22.34
C GLN A 8 33.86 6.42 -21.82
N ILE A 9 33.61 6.49 -20.53
CA ILE A 9 32.32 6.22 -19.92
C ILE A 9 31.28 7.23 -20.42
N LEU A 10 31.60 8.52 -20.46
CA LEU A 10 30.71 9.57 -20.98
C LEU A 10 30.42 9.42 -22.47
N SER A 11 31.37 9.03 -23.29
CA SER A 11 31.16 8.80 -24.73
C SER A 11 30.32 7.56 -24.99
N GLN A 12 30.52 6.48 -24.25
CA GLN A 12 29.69 5.27 -24.28
C GLN A 12 28.28 5.53 -23.73
N ALA A 13 28.16 6.36 -22.69
CA ALA A 13 26.86 6.77 -22.14
C ALA A 13 26.04 7.60 -23.15
N LYS A 14 26.69 8.53 -23.85
CA LYS A 14 26.04 9.30 -24.93
C LYS A 14 25.58 8.43 -26.11
N ALA A 15 26.31 7.38 -26.44
CA ALA A 15 25.96 6.45 -27.51
C ALA A 15 24.84 5.47 -27.09
N SER A 16 24.51 5.36 -25.79
CA SER A 16 23.52 4.40 -25.27
C SER A 16 22.11 4.95 -25.18
N LEU A 17 21.91 6.29 -25.15
CA LEU A 17 20.58 6.90 -25.09
C LEU A 17 20.01 7.09 -26.49
N THR A 18 18.83 6.54 -26.72
CA THR A 18 18.05 6.82 -27.93
C THR A 18 17.29 8.15 -27.79
N SER A 19 16.89 8.76 -28.93
CA SER A 19 16.02 9.94 -28.90
C SER A 19 14.73 9.70 -28.14
N ILE A 20 14.20 8.46 -28.19
CA ILE A 20 13.01 8.04 -27.44
C ILE A 20 13.29 8.07 -25.92
N ASP A 21 14.48 7.69 -25.48
CA ASP A 21 14.85 7.71 -24.06
C ASP A 21 14.91 9.12 -23.53
N VAL A 22 15.45 10.05 -24.31
CA VAL A 22 15.51 11.48 -23.94
C VAL A 22 14.11 12.06 -23.80
N VAL A 23 13.25 11.82 -24.81
CA VAL A 23 11.86 12.31 -24.80
C VAL A 23 11.07 11.68 -23.65
N ALA A 24 11.18 10.36 -23.45
CA ALA A 24 10.51 9.68 -22.34
C ALA A 24 10.99 10.22 -20.97
N SER A 25 12.30 10.41 -20.79
CA SER A 25 12.85 10.99 -19.57
C SER A 25 12.34 12.40 -19.32
N ALA A 26 12.22 13.21 -20.37
CA ALA A 26 11.69 14.57 -20.27
C ALA A 26 10.20 14.58 -19.87
N ILE A 27 9.37 13.76 -20.53
CA ILE A 27 7.93 13.67 -20.23
C ILE A 27 7.70 13.16 -18.81
N ILE A 28 8.34 12.06 -18.42
CA ILE A 28 8.18 11.46 -17.09
C ILE A 28 8.77 12.39 -16.04
N GLY A 29 9.93 12.98 -16.32
CA GLY A 29 10.56 13.95 -15.44
C GLY A 29 9.67 15.16 -15.20
N PHE A 30 9.09 15.73 -16.25
CA PHE A 30 8.16 16.85 -16.12
C PHE A 30 6.93 16.45 -15.28
N ALA A 31 6.32 15.30 -15.54
CA ALA A 31 5.18 14.82 -14.77
C ALA A 31 5.53 14.66 -13.28
N LEU A 32 6.65 14.04 -12.96
CA LEU A 32 7.13 13.92 -11.57
C LEU A 32 7.46 15.27 -10.95
N GLY A 33 8.09 16.16 -11.70
CA GLY A 33 8.40 17.50 -11.23
C GLY A 33 7.14 18.30 -10.88
N MET A 34 6.10 18.19 -11.69
CA MET A 34 4.80 18.79 -11.39
C MET A 34 4.16 18.17 -10.15
N VAL A 35 4.16 16.84 -10.02
CA VAL A 35 3.68 16.15 -8.81
C VAL A 35 4.42 16.63 -7.56
N PHE A 36 5.74 16.75 -7.62
CA PHE A 36 6.54 17.22 -6.48
C PHE A 36 6.29 18.70 -6.17
N SER A 37 6.13 19.56 -7.17
CA SER A 37 5.81 20.98 -6.97
C SER A 37 4.41 21.16 -6.38
N VAL A 38 3.42 20.43 -6.91
CA VAL A 38 2.05 20.41 -6.41
C VAL A 38 2.03 19.89 -4.97
N GLY A 39 2.65 18.75 -4.69
CA GLY A 39 2.71 18.19 -3.35
C GLY A 39 3.34 19.15 -2.34
N ARG A 40 4.48 19.74 -2.69
CA ARG A 40 5.13 20.75 -1.84
C ARG A 40 4.23 21.97 -1.57
N SER A 41 3.58 22.48 -2.61
CA SER A 41 2.68 23.63 -2.48
C SER A 41 1.44 23.26 -1.66
N PHE A 42 0.88 22.09 -1.88
CA PHE A 42 -0.31 21.61 -1.20
C PHE A 42 -0.08 21.46 0.31
N TYR A 43 0.97 20.76 0.71
CA TYR A 43 1.30 20.59 2.13
C TYR A 43 1.82 21.90 2.76
N GLY A 44 2.47 22.77 1.99
CA GLY A 44 2.92 24.06 2.48
C GLY A 44 1.80 25.10 2.67
N SER A 45 0.71 24.99 1.90
CA SER A 45 -0.47 25.87 2.00
C SER A 45 -1.66 25.21 2.70
N LEU A 46 -1.45 24.08 3.33
CA LEU A 46 -2.48 23.33 4.03
C LEU A 46 -3.71 23.03 3.13
N GLY A 47 -3.45 22.66 1.88
CA GLY A 47 -4.50 22.33 0.91
C GLY A 47 -5.13 23.51 0.18
N LEU A 48 -4.69 24.74 0.44
CA LEU A 48 -5.21 25.97 -0.19
C LEU A 48 -4.39 26.44 -1.40
N MET A 49 -3.63 25.54 -2.01
CA MET A 49 -2.79 25.82 -3.18
C MET A 49 -3.59 26.45 -4.34
N SER A 50 -2.98 27.43 -5.01
CA SER A 50 -3.51 28.02 -6.23
C SER A 50 -2.74 27.58 -7.47
N PHE A 51 -3.46 27.12 -8.49
CA PHE A 51 -2.87 26.82 -9.80
C PHE A 51 -2.46 28.09 -10.59
N LYS A 52 -2.86 29.29 -10.12
CA LYS A 52 -2.44 30.57 -10.66
C LYS A 52 -1.07 31.05 -10.13
N ASP A 53 -0.51 30.35 -9.12
CA ASP A 53 0.81 30.67 -8.57
C ASP A 53 1.91 30.32 -9.58
N SER A 54 2.61 31.31 -10.09
CA SER A 54 3.71 31.13 -11.04
C SER A 54 4.85 30.31 -10.46
N TRP A 55 5.11 30.40 -9.16
CA TRP A 55 6.14 29.62 -8.48
C TRP A 55 5.85 28.10 -8.50
N LEU A 56 4.58 27.72 -8.55
CA LEU A 56 4.19 26.33 -8.72
C LEU A 56 4.79 25.75 -10.03
N TRP A 57 4.63 26.49 -11.12
CA TRP A 57 5.08 26.06 -12.45
C TRP A 57 6.58 26.11 -12.60
N ILE A 58 7.22 27.18 -12.07
CA ILE A 58 8.69 27.34 -12.09
C ILE A 58 9.34 26.19 -11.30
N ARG A 59 8.87 25.90 -10.10
CA ARG A 59 9.36 24.77 -9.30
C ARG A 59 9.11 23.44 -9.99
N GLY A 60 7.93 23.25 -10.58
CA GLY A 60 7.58 22.06 -11.34
C GLY A 60 8.54 21.82 -12.49
N PHE A 61 8.89 22.87 -13.23
CA PHE A 61 9.87 22.80 -14.30
C PHE A 61 11.27 22.44 -13.78
N CYS A 62 11.74 23.11 -12.74
CA CYS A 62 13.07 22.83 -12.15
C CYS A 62 13.16 21.39 -11.61
N TYR A 63 12.15 20.93 -10.87
CA TYR A 63 12.11 19.56 -10.39
C TYR A 63 11.97 18.56 -11.54
N GLY A 64 11.24 18.94 -12.59
CA GLY A 64 11.10 18.15 -13.81
C GLY A 64 12.43 17.94 -14.53
N CYS A 65 13.22 19.00 -14.69
CA CYS A 65 14.56 18.90 -15.24
C CYS A 65 15.46 17.98 -14.41
N ALA A 66 15.46 18.14 -13.09
CA ALA A 66 16.24 17.29 -12.19
C ALA A 66 15.81 15.81 -12.28
N ALA A 67 14.50 15.54 -12.28
CA ALA A 67 13.96 14.20 -12.43
C ALA A 67 14.27 13.60 -13.80
N ALA A 68 14.16 14.37 -14.88
CA ALA A 68 14.51 13.95 -16.23
C ALA A 68 15.99 13.53 -16.35
N ILE A 69 16.88 14.33 -15.76
CA ILE A 69 18.32 14.00 -15.69
C ILE A 69 18.55 12.72 -14.89
N ALA A 70 17.90 12.57 -13.74
CA ALA A 70 18.01 11.36 -12.91
C ALA A 70 17.51 10.11 -13.66
N ILE A 71 16.36 10.19 -14.33
CA ILE A 71 15.80 9.09 -15.14
C ILE A 71 16.75 8.76 -16.30
N ALA A 72 17.25 9.78 -17.02
CA ALA A 72 18.20 9.57 -18.10
C ALA A 72 19.48 8.89 -17.60
N ALA A 73 20.02 9.30 -16.45
CA ALA A 73 21.18 8.65 -15.83
C ALA A 73 20.90 7.19 -15.46
N ILE A 74 19.72 6.92 -14.90
CA ILE A 74 19.29 5.53 -14.59
C ILE A 74 19.21 4.70 -15.87
N LEU A 75 18.64 5.25 -16.96
CA LEU A 75 18.55 4.55 -18.24
C LEU A 75 19.92 4.30 -18.88
N VAL A 76 20.86 5.25 -18.75
CA VAL A 76 22.26 5.04 -19.17
C VAL A 76 22.89 3.90 -18.41
N LEU A 77 22.77 3.90 -17.08
CA LEU A 77 23.30 2.81 -16.23
C LEU A 77 22.61 1.49 -16.55
N TRP A 78 21.32 1.52 -16.84
CA TRP A 78 20.55 0.34 -17.23
C TRP A 78 21.00 -0.24 -18.57
N ASN A 79 21.20 0.60 -19.57
CA ASN A 79 21.68 0.18 -20.88
C ASN A 79 23.13 -0.34 -20.78
N TRP A 80 23.98 0.35 -20.03
CA TRP A 80 25.33 -0.13 -19.74
C TRP A 80 25.33 -1.49 -19.04
N TYR A 81 24.45 -1.68 -18.04
CA TYR A 81 24.27 -2.97 -17.39
C TYR A 81 23.86 -4.07 -18.38
N GLN A 82 22.90 -3.80 -19.25
CA GLN A 82 22.45 -4.77 -20.25
C GLN A 82 23.51 -5.12 -21.29
N ASP A 83 24.35 -4.16 -21.68
CA ASP A 83 25.35 -4.33 -22.73
C ASP A 83 26.70 -4.84 -22.18
N GLY A 84 27.05 -4.46 -20.97
CA GLY A 84 28.39 -4.69 -20.38
C GLY A 84 28.58 -6.03 -19.69
N HIS A 85 27.53 -6.73 -19.34
CA HIS A 85 27.62 -7.96 -18.53
C HIS A 85 27.77 -9.28 -19.33
N LYS A 86 27.99 -9.19 -20.63
CA LYS A 86 28.27 -10.39 -21.44
C LYS A 86 29.64 -11.03 -21.17
N GLY A 87 30.43 -10.50 -20.25
CA GLY A 87 31.79 -10.98 -20.04
C GLY A 87 32.44 -10.85 -18.66
N ILE A 88 31.73 -10.28 -17.66
CA ILE A 88 32.28 -10.25 -16.29
C ILE A 88 31.75 -11.48 -15.53
N GLU A 89 32.49 -12.57 -15.61
CA GLU A 89 32.32 -13.70 -14.69
C GLU A 89 32.80 -13.26 -13.30
N VAL A 90 31.90 -12.75 -12.48
CA VAL A 90 32.17 -12.57 -11.06
C VAL A 90 32.19 -13.95 -10.42
N SER A 91 33.37 -14.42 -10.05
CA SER A 91 33.49 -15.67 -9.33
C SER A 91 32.60 -15.65 -8.09
N PRO A 92 31.69 -16.62 -7.93
CA PRO A 92 30.75 -16.61 -6.82
C PRO A 92 31.52 -16.70 -5.50
N SER A 93 31.13 -15.89 -4.52
CA SER A 93 31.72 -15.96 -3.18
C SER A 93 31.45 -17.33 -2.54
N ARG A 94 32.31 -17.75 -1.58
CA ARG A 94 32.08 -19.00 -0.83
C ARG A 94 30.71 -19.05 -0.19
N PHE A 95 30.22 -17.92 0.30
CA PHE A 95 28.87 -17.79 0.86
C PHE A 95 27.79 -17.99 -0.20
N SER A 96 27.96 -17.40 -1.39
CA SER A 96 27.04 -17.57 -2.52
C SER A 96 26.93 -19.04 -2.95
N LEU A 97 28.08 -19.72 -3.08
CA LEU A 97 28.13 -21.15 -3.39
C LEU A 97 27.46 -22.00 -2.32
N TRP A 98 27.74 -21.73 -1.05
CA TRP A 98 27.08 -22.43 0.05
C TRP A 98 25.56 -22.26 0.01
N LEU A 99 25.08 -21.04 -0.20
CA LEU A 99 23.65 -20.75 -0.23
C LEU A 99 22.95 -21.42 -1.42
N THR A 100 23.58 -21.42 -2.60
CA THR A 100 23.03 -22.09 -3.79
C THR A 100 22.99 -23.61 -3.66
N ASN A 101 23.90 -24.20 -2.89
CA ASN A 101 23.93 -25.64 -2.61
C ASN A 101 22.85 -26.10 -1.62
N LEU A 102 22.23 -25.17 -0.89
CA LEU A 102 21.08 -25.50 -0.04
C LEU A 102 19.87 -25.85 -0.91
N THR A 103 19.09 -26.81 -0.47
CA THR A 103 17.78 -27.08 -1.09
C THR A 103 16.82 -25.90 -0.91
N ALA A 104 15.85 -25.74 -1.81
CA ALA A 104 14.91 -24.62 -1.78
C ALA A 104 14.23 -24.46 -0.41
N TYR A 105 13.78 -25.56 0.21
CA TYR A 105 13.13 -25.49 1.51
C TYR A 105 14.09 -25.02 2.63
N LYS A 106 15.37 -25.43 2.58
CA LYS A 106 16.37 -24.97 3.56
C LYS A 106 16.67 -23.48 3.39
N ARG A 107 16.73 -22.97 2.14
CA ARG A 107 16.88 -21.53 1.88
C ARG A 107 15.68 -20.75 2.41
N VAL A 108 14.46 -21.21 2.11
CA VAL A 108 13.22 -20.57 2.60
C VAL A 108 13.20 -20.59 4.14
N ALA A 109 13.52 -21.71 4.77
CA ALA A 109 13.58 -21.81 6.23
C ALA A 109 14.66 -20.85 6.82
N LEU A 110 15.85 -20.84 6.24
CA LEU A 110 16.94 -19.95 6.69
C LEU A 110 16.51 -18.47 6.61
N PHE A 111 16.02 -18.03 5.45
CA PHE A 111 15.58 -16.64 5.28
C PHE A 111 14.37 -16.31 6.15
N GLY A 112 13.36 -17.19 6.20
CA GLY A 112 12.15 -16.96 6.98
C GLY A 112 12.44 -16.84 8.48
N ILE A 113 13.23 -17.75 9.03
CA ILE A 113 13.65 -17.68 10.44
C ILE A 113 14.50 -16.43 10.70
N THR A 114 15.44 -16.11 9.80
CA THR A 114 16.28 -14.91 9.95
C THR A 114 15.42 -13.64 9.97
N ILE A 115 14.50 -13.47 9.03
CA ILE A 115 13.60 -12.31 8.97
C ILE A 115 12.75 -12.24 10.23
N PHE A 116 12.15 -13.36 10.64
CA PHE A 116 11.31 -13.42 11.83
C PHE A 116 12.11 -13.02 13.10
N VAL A 117 13.30 -13.57 13.27
CA VAL A 117 14.18 -13.23 14.42
C VAL A 117 14.56 -11.74 14.40
N LEU A 118 14.83 -11.16 13.23
CA LEU A 118 15.13 -9.72 13.10
C LEU A 118 13.92 -8.84 13.45
N TRP A 119 12.70 -9.35 13.44
CA TRP A 119 11.49 -8.61 13.85
C TRP A 119 11.09 -8.83 15.31
N ILE A 120 11.71 -9.79 16.03
CA ILE A 120 11.46 -10.00 17.47
C ILE A 120 11.70 -8.73 18.29
N PRO A 121 12.77 -7.91 18.07
CA PRO A 121 12.90 -6.66 18.79
C PRO A 121 11.73 -5.69 18.60
N ALA A 122 11.18 -5.59 17.37
CA ALA A 122 9.98 -4.79 17.11
C ALA A 122 8.76 -5.35 17.88
N PHE A 123 8.56 -6.67 17.85
CA PHE A 123 7.50 -7.30 18.64
C PHE A 123 7.63 -7.01 20.15
N LEU A 124 8.84 -7.11 20.69
CA LEU A 124 9.07 -6.81 22.11
C LEU A 124 8.89 -5.33 22.44
N ALA A 125 9.21 -4.43 21.49
CA ALA A 125 8.96 -3.01 21.63
C ALA A 125 7.46 -2.70 21.74
N PHE A 126 6.64 -3.37 20.93
CA PHE A 126 5.19 -3.19 20.85
C PHE A 126 4.37 -4.28 21.55
N TYR A 127 4.97 -4.98 22.49
CA TYR A 127 4.29 -6.09 23.18
C TYR A 127 2.95 -5.63 23.81
N PRO A 128 1.86 -6.34 23.63
CA PRO A 128 1.67 -7.71 23.09
C PRO A 128 1.55 -7.77 21.55
N GLY A 129 1.77 -6.71 20.86
CA GLY A 129 1.56 -6.40 19.47
C GLY A 129 0.85 -5.08 19.35
N ASN A 130 0.99 -4.39 18.21
CA ASN A 130 0.30 -3.13 17.97
C ASN A 130 -1.19 -3.41 17.68
N TYR A 131 -2.00 -3.35 18.71
CA TYR A 131 -3.45 -3.56 18.64
C TYR A 131 -4.13 -2.26 18.23
N SER A 132 -4.05 -1.92 16.96
CA SER A 132 -4.44 -0.62 16.47
C SER A 132 -5.36 -0.67 15.26
N SER A 133 -5.88 0.50 14.92
CA SER A 133 -6.75 0.71 13.77
C SER A 133 -8.07 -0.06 13.89
N ASP A 134 -8.36 -0.93 12.92
CA ASP A 134 -9.63 -1.64 12.82
C ASP A 134 -9.75 -2.81 13.82
N GLY A 135 -8.63 -3.38 14.27
CA GLY A 135 -8.60 -4.57 15.12
C GLY A 135 -9.41 -4.45 16.41
N PRO A 136 -9.21 -3.38 17.22
CA PRO A 136 -10.01 -3.13 18.43
C PRO A 136 -11.51 -3.08 18.17
N ILE A 137 -11.92 -2.37 17.11
CA ILE A 137 -13.34 -2.19 16.77
C ILE A 137 -13.97 -3.54 16.36
N GLN A 138 -13.26 -4.30 15.51
CA GLN A 138 -13.69 -5.66 15.10
C GLN A 138 -13.88 -6.58 16.31
N ALA A 139 -12.91 -6.55 17.24
CA ALA A 139 -12.96 -7.37 18.42
C ALA A 139 -14.12 -6.96 19.36
N THR A 140 -14.35 -5.67 19.52
CA THR A 140 -15.44 -5.15 20.34
C THR A 140 -16.79 -5.63 19.82
N TYR A 141 -17.08 -5.47 18.53
CA TYR A 141 -18.36 -5.92 17.97
C TYR A 141 -18.56 -7.43 18.13
N LEU A 142 -17.51 -8.22 17.87
CA LEU A 142 -17.68 -9.69 17.94
C LEU A 142 -17.69 -10.22 19.38
N LEU A 143 -16.87 -9.69 20.27
CA LEU A 143 -16.79 -10.16 21.67
C LEU A 143 -17.96 -9.70 22.53
N ASN A 144 -18.47 -8.48 22.31
CA ASN A 144 -19.53 -7.94 23.16
C ASN A 144 -20.93 -8.11 22.57
N ASP A 145 -21.07 -7.83 21.27
CA ASP A 145 -22.37 -7.80 20.62
C ASP A 145 -22.64 -9.10 19.88
N GLY A 146 -21.64 -9.98 19.74
CA GLY A 146 -21.74 -11.21 18.95
C GLY A 146 -21.92 -10.94 17.44
N VAL A 147 -21.56 -9.74 16.97
CA VAL A 147 -21.81 -9.27 15.60
C VAL A 147 -20.51 -9.27 14.79
N VAL A 148 -20.55 -9.86 13.61
CA VAL A 148 -19.52 -9.71 12.58
C VAL A 148 -19.90 -8.53 11.68
N ASP A 149 -19.23 -7.40 11.84
CA ASP A 149 -19.44 -6.25 10.96
C ASP A 149 -18.72 -6.46 9.63
N LEU A 150 -19.50 -6.53 8.52
CA LEU A 150 -19.00 -6.79 7.18
C LEU A 150 -18.32 -5.57 6.51
N HIS A 151 -18.26 -4.43 7.21
CA HIS A 151 -17.36 -3.33 6.86
C HIS A 151 -15.91 -3.83 6.78
N TRP A 152 -15.51 -4.68 7.70
CA TRP A 152 -14.23 -5.36 7.70
C TRP A 152 -14.31 -6.78 7.12
N PRO A 153 -13.18 -7.32 6.62
CA PRO A 153 -13.15 -8.70 6.16
C PRO A 153 -13.44 -9.68 7.30
N ALA A 154 -14.52 -10.43 7.19
CA ALA A 154 -14.95 -11.38 8.22
C ALA A 154 -13.85 -12.42 8.56
N ALA A 155 -13.07 -12.86 7.56
CA ALA A 155 -11.98 -13.80 7.81
C ALA A 155 -10.91 -13.25 8.75
N HIS A 156 -10.57 -11.96 8.61
CA HIS A 156 -9.63 -11.30 9.52
C HIS A 156 -10.22 -11.16 10.92
N THR A 157 -11.46 -10.70 11.03
CA THR A 157 -12.17 -10.56 12.31
C THR A 157 -12.22 -11.88 13.06
N LEU A 158 -12.64 -12.97 12.39
CA LEU A 158 -12.74 -14.30 13.00
C LEU A 158 -11.38 -14.85 13.42
N LEU A 159 -10.33 -14.62 12.61
CA LEU A 159 -8.98 -15.06 12.95
C LEU A 159 -8.43 -14.31 14.17
N LEU A 160 -8.54 -12.96 14.17
CA LEU A 160 -8.07 -12.13 15.27
C LEU A 160 -8.78 -12.50 16.58
N VAL A 161 -10.11 -12.45 16.56
CA VAL A 161 -10.92 -12.72 17.77
C VAL A 161 -10.80 -14.19 18.22
N GLY A 162 -10.73 -15.13 17.27
CA GLY A 162 -10.51 -16.55 17.59
C GLY A 162 -9.18 -16.78 18.31
N LEU A 163 -8.10 -16.11 17.87
CA LEU A 163 -6.81 -16.19 18.58
C LEU A 163 -6.82 -15.42 19.91
N MET A 164 -7.57 -14.32 20.02
CA MET A 164 -7.77 -13.63 21.29
C MET A 164 -8.51 -14.52 22.28
N GLN A 165 -9.58 -15.18 21.87
CA GLN A 165 -10.32 -16.15 22.72
C GLN A 165 -9.44 -17.36 23.10
N LEU A 166 -8.63 -17.85 22.18
CA LEU A 166 -7.68 -18.93 22.46
C LEU A 166 -6.64 -18.50 23.51
N GLY A 167 -6.11 -17.29 23.38
CA GLY A 167 -5.18 -16.71 24.37
C GLY A 167 -5.83 -16.57 25.74
N ASN A 168 -7.07 -16.11 25.80
CA ASN A 168 -7.83 -16.03 27.03
C ASN A 168 -8.10 -17.42 27.64
N LEU A 169 -8.47 -18.40 26.81
CA LEU A 169 -8.70 -19.77 27.26
C LEU A 169 -7.45 -20.44 27.84
N LEU A 170 -6.30 -20.29 27.18
CA LEU A 170 -5.05 -20.98 27.55
C LEU A 170 -4.27 -20.25 28.65
N PHE A 171 -4.32 -18.92 28.69
CA PHE A 171 -3.46 -18.10 29.53
C PHE A 171 -4.25 -17.11 30.42
N GLY A 172 -5.58 -17.11 30.34
CA GLY A 172 -6.43 -16.16 31.08
C GLY A 172 -6.26 -14.70 30.63
N SER A 173 -5.81 -14.46 29.38
CA SER A 173 -5.47 -13.13 28.89
C SER A 173 -5.71 -12.96 27.40
N TYR A 174 -6.44 -11.92 27.03
CA TYR A 174 -6.60 -11.48 25.65
C TYR A 174 -5.28 -10.92 25.06
N ASN A 175 -4.41 -10.34 25.91
CA ASN A 175 -3.06 -9.93 25.51
C ASN A 175 -2.23 -11.09 24.95
N ALA A 176 -2.34 -12.28 25.54
CA ALA A 176 -1.69 -13.47 25.03
C ALA A 176 -2.22 -13.83 23.64
N GLY A 177 -3.51 -13.66 23.40
CA GLY A 177 -4.13 -13.87 22.10
C GLY A 177 -3.69 -12.87 21.04
N VAL A 178 -3.59 -11.59 21.37
CA VAL A 178 -3.03 -10.56 20.48
C VAL A 178 -1.58 -10.88 20.14
N SER A 179 -0.76 -11.27 21.14
CA SER A 179 0.62 -11.71 20.92
C SER A 179 0.70 -12.88 19.95
N LEU A 180 -0.15 -13.87 20.14
CA LEU A 180 -0.19 -15.04 19.26
C LEU A 180 -0.55 -14.65 17.83
N PHE A 181 -1.55 -13.80 17.64
CA PHE A 181 -1.93 -13.27 16.33
C PHE A 181 -0.73 -12.56 15.65
N CYS A 182 -0.09 -11.61 16.34
CA CYS A 182 1.01 -10.83 15.80
C CYS A 182 2.24 -11.69 15.46
N LEU A 183 2.57 -12.67 16.30
CA LEU A 183 3.69 -13.59 16.05
C LEU A 183 3.41 -14.51 14.85
N LEU A 184 2.20 -15.07 14.73
CA LEU A 184 1.82 -15.89 13.58
C LEU A 184 1.80 -15.08 12.29
N GLN A 185 1.30 -13.85 12.33
CA GLN A 185 1.32 -12.94 11.20
C GLN A 185 2.76 -12.59 10.78
N ALA A 186 3.63 -12.21 11.73
CA ALA A 186 5.03 -11.91 11.45
C ALA A 186 5.77 -13.12 10.85
N LEU A 187 5.50 -14.31 11.38
CA LEU A 187 6.05 -15.56 10.84
C LEU A 187 5.57 -15.79 9.40
N ALA A 188 4.28 -15.65 9.14
CA ALA A 188 3.70 -15.82 7.80
C ALA A 188 4.31 -14.83 6.80
N LEU A 189 4.44 -13.55 7.17
CA LEU A 189 5.09 -12.51 6.36
C LEU A 189 6.56 -12.85 6.08
N ALA A 190 7.31 -13.25 7.11
CA ALA A 190 8.72 -13.61 6.98
C ALA A 190 8.91 -14.78 5.99
N PHE A 191 8.06 -15.80 6.07
CA PHE A 191 8.13 -16.94 5.17
C PHE A 191 7.63 -16.63 3.75
N ALA A 192 6.65 -15.74 3.58
CA ALA A 192 6.22 -15.26 2.26
C ALA A 192 7.36 -14.49 1.57
N MET A 193 8.03 -13.58 2.28
CA MET A 193 9.21 -12.87 1.76
C MET A 193 10.37 -13.83 1.46
N ALA A 194 10.61 -14.80 2.33
CA ALA A 194 11.63 -15.83 2.13
C ALA A 194 11.35 -16.70 0.89
N TYR A 195 10.10 -17.06 0.67
CA TYR A 195 9.68 -17.77 -0.54
C TYR A 195 9.93 -16.94 -1.80
N ALA A 196 9.55 -15.67 -1.79
CA ALA A 196 9.82 -14.76 -2.89
C ALA A 196 11.32 -14.58 -3.15
N ALA A 197 12.13 -14.38 -2.09
CA ALA A 197 13.58 -14.28 -2.19
C ALA A 197 14.23 -15.55 -2.78
N ASN A 198 13.77 -16.72 -2.35
CA ASN A 198 14.22 -17.99 -2.92
C ASN A 198 13.88 -18.09 -4.42
N LYS A 199 12.67 -17.71 -4.82
CA LYS A 199 12.27 -17.70 -6.23
C LYS A 199 13.11 -16.73 -7.07
N ILE A 200 13.39 -15.55 -6.56
CA ILE A 200 14.25 -14.57 -7.23
C ILE A 200 15.67 -15.16 -7.47
N ILE A 201 16.22 -15.88 -6.49
CA ILE A 201 17.50 -16.57 -6.65
C ILE A 201 17.41 -17.68 -7.69
N GLU A 202 16.34 -18.51 -7.66
CA GLU A 202 16.10 -19.57 -8.65
C GLU A 202 15.95 -19.00 -10.07
N TRP A 203 15.45 -17.78 -10.19
CA TRP A 203 15.31 -17.07 -11.46
C TRP A 203 16.61 -16.42 -11.95
N GLY A 204 17.70 -16.52 -11.18
CA GLY A 204 19.05 -16.11 -11.59
C GLY A 204 19.48 -14.73 -11.11
N ALA A 205 18.77 -14.12 -10.15
CA ALA A 205 19.26 -12.87 -9.55
C ALA A 205 20.55 -13.09 -8.74
N PRO A 206 21.47 -12.13 -8.78
CA PRO A 206 22.65 -12.18 -7.92
C PRO A 206 22.26 -12.19 -6.44
N ILE A 207 22.82 -13.12 -5.67
CA ILE A 207 22.47 -13.30 -4.25
C ILE A 207 22.68 -12.02 -3.44
N TRP A 208 23.78 -11.28 -3.70
CA TRP A 208 24.03 -10.03 -3.00
C TRP A 208 22.92 -9.00 -3.19
N LEU A 209 22.33 -8.96 -4.38
CA LEU A 209 21.23 -8.07 -4.70
C LEU A 209 19.94 -8.47 -3.95
N VAL A 210 19.66 -9.77 -3.90
CA VAL A 210 18.52 -10.29 -3.15
C VAL A 210 18.66 -10.00 -1.67
N LEU A 211 19.86 -10.20 -1.11
CA LEU A 211 20.14 -9.90 0.29
C LEU A 211 20.04 -8.39 0.59
N LEU A 212 20.57 -7.55 -0.30
CA LEU A 212 20.49 -6.09 -0.15
C LEU A 212 19.04 -5.62 -0.20
N ALA A 213 18.27 -6.05 -1.21
CA ALA A 213 16.87 -5.65 -1.35
C ALA A 213 16.01 -6.12 -0.17
N ASN A 214 16.19 -7.38 0.27
CA ASN A 214 15.51 -7.87 1.47
C ASN A 214 16.00 -7.16 2.74
N GLY A 215 17.28 -6.89 2.89
CA GLY A 215 17.83 -6.17 4.04
C GLY A 215 17.23 -4.77 4.18
N ILE A 216 17.24 -3.97 3.10
CA ILE A 216 16.62 -2.64 3.07
C ILE A 216 15.13 -2.72 3.46
N THR A 217 14.44 -3.76 2.99
CA THR A 217 13.01 -3.96 3.27
C THR A 217 12.78 -4.39 4.73
N VAL A 218 13.49 -5.41 5.20
CA VAL A 218 13.33 -5.99 6.55
C VAL A 218 13.63 -4.97 7.66
N PHE A 219 14.61 -4.09 7.44
CA PHE A 219 14.95 -3.03 8.40
C PHE A 219 14.13 -1.75 8.23
N ASN A 220 13.20 -1.69 7.28
CA ASN A 220 12.30 -0.55 7.16
C ASN A 220 11.35 -0.47 8.37
N PRO A 221 11.30 0.66 9.09
CA PRO A 221 10.46 0.79 10.30
C PRO A 221 8.97 0.53 10.05
N VAL A 222 8.44 0.94 8.89
CA VAL A 222 7.04 0.67 8.50
C VAL A 222 6.80 -0.84 8.47
N ILE A 223 7.69 -1.59 7.83
CA ILE A 223 7.58 -3.04 7.70
C ILE A 223 7.66 -3.74 9.06
N GLN A 224 8.64 -3.34 9.89
CA GLN A 224 8.80 -3.92 11.23
C GLN A 224 7.54 -3.71 12.09
N THR A 225 6.96 -2.51 12.02
CA THR A 225 5.77 -2.20 12.80
C THR A 225 4.55 -2.96 12.26
N TYR A 226 4.34 -2.94 10.93
CA TYR A 226 3.19 -3.66 10.36
C TYR A 226 3.31 -5.18 10.45
N ALA A 227 4.51 -5.74 10.55
CA ALA A 227 4.67 -7.16 10.82
C ALA A 227 4.01 -7.59 12.14
N VAL A 228 3.94 -6.69 13.13
CA VAL A 228 3.40 -6.93 14.46
C VAL A 228 2.15 -6.10 14.79
N THR A 229 1.45 -5.59 13.77
CA THR A 229 0.20 -4.82 13.91
C THR A 229 -0.99 -5.68 13.54
N THR A 230 -2.10 -5.58 14.29
CA THR A 230 -3.33 -6.34 14.04
C THR A 230 -4.13 -5.86 12.83
N ALA A 231 -3.49 -5.19 11.88
CA ALA A 231 -4.13 -4.70 10.67
C ALA A 231 -4.32 -5.81 9.62
N LYS A 232 -5.51 -5.88 9.02
CA LYS A 232 -5.83 -6.77 7.90
C LYS A 232 -4.85 -6.66 6.73
N ASP A 233 -4.26 -5.49 6.56
CA ASP A 233 -3.33 -5.16 5.49
C ASP A 233 -2.04 -5.98 5.55
N SER A 234 -1.60 -6.37 6.74
CA SER A 234 -0.42 -7.21 6.95
C SER A 234 -0.66 -8.66 6.50
N LEU A 235 -1.79 -9.25 6.86
CA LEU A 235 -2.16 -10.57 6.35
C LEU A 235 -2.46 -10.55 4.85
N PHE A 236 -3.09 -9.48 4.35
CA PHE A 236 -3.25 -9.28 2.91
C PHE A 236 -1.89 -9.27 2.21
N ALA A 237 -0.86 -8.63 2.79
CA ALA A 237 0.48 -8.59 2.23
C ALA A 237 1.13 -9.98 2.09
N VAL A 238 0.88 -10.92 3.02
CA VAL A 238 1.32 -12.32 2.89
C VAL A 238 0.85 -12.92 1.57
N PHE A 239 -0.45 -12.87 1.34
CA PHE A 239 -1.07 -13.46 0.16
C PHE A 239 -0.76 -12.67 -1.11
N PHE A 240 -0.60 -11.36 -1.00
CA PHE A 240 -0.20 -10.48 -2.10
C PHE A 240 1.19 -10.85 -2.63
N ILE A 241 2.20 -10.98 -1.75
CA ILE A 241 3.56 -11.40 -2.14
C ILE A 241 3.53 -12.77 -2.82
N LEU A 242 2.82 -13.73 -2.22
CA LEU A 242 2.70 -15.08 -2.77
C LEU A 242 2.03 -15.05 -4.15
N THR A 243 0.93 -14.30 -4.29
CA THR A 243 0.20 -14.16 -5.57
C THR A 243 1.08 -13.56 -6.66
N VAL A 244 1.79 -12.45 -6.37
CA VAL A 244 2.72 -11.83 -7.33
C VAL A 244 3.84 -12.80 -7.72
N THR A 245 4.42 -13.49 -6.75
CA THR A 245 5.50 -14.47 -6.99
C THR A 245 5.02 -15.62 -7.86
N LEU A 246 3.86 -16.20 -7.56
CA LEU A 246 3.28 -17.29 -8.33
C LEU A 246 2.82 -16.84 -9.73
N LEU A 247 2.34 -15.61 -9.88
CA LEU A 247 2.02 -15.03 -11.18
C LEU A 247 3.26 -14.91 -12.08
N ILE A 248 4.38 -14.45 -11.52
CA ILE A 248 5.65 -14.41 -12.25
C ILE A 248 6.10 -15.83 -12.62
N GLU A 249 6.00 -16.78 -11.71
CA GLU A 249 6.35 -18.19 -11.97
C GLU A 249 5.45 -18.78 -13.08
N MET A 250 4.15 -18.54 -13.04
CA MET A 250 3.19 -18.97 -14.05
C MET A 250 3.50 -18.41 -15.43
N LEU A 251 3.89 -17.15 -15.52
CA LEU A 251 4.22 -16.51 -16.81
C LEU A 251 5.59 -16.94 -17.34
N ARG A 252 6.51 -17.31 -16.47
CA ARG A 252 7.83 -17.86 -16.85
C ARG A 252 7.78 -19.34 -17.22
N THR A 253 6.97 -20.10 -16.52
CA THR A 253 6.85 -21.56 -16.66
C THR A 253 5.36 -21.91 -16.70
N PRO A 254 4.69 -21.66 -17.85
CA PRO A 254 3.25 -21.89 -17.94
C PRO A 254 2.83 -23.35 -17.73
N GLU A 255 3.78 -24.30 -17.85
CA GLU A 255 3.60 -25.73 -17.54
C GLU A 255 3.26 -25.97 -16.06
N ALA A 256 3.71 -25.09 -15.16
CA ALA A 256 3.45 -25.18 -13.73
C ALA A 256 1.95 -25.24 -13.40
N LEU A 257 1.09 -24.59 -14.21
CA LEU A 257 -0.37 -24.65 -14.06
C LEU A 257 -0.96 -26.07 -14.14
N ALA A 258 -0.30 -26.98 -14.85
CA ALA A 258 -0.72 -28.38 -14.93
C ALA A 258 -0.42 -29.17 -13.64
N SER A 259 0.41 -28.62 -12.76
CA SER A 259 0.79 -29.25 -11.49
C SER A 259 -0.25 -28.93 -10.41
N VAL A 260 -0.84 -29.95 -9.81
CA VAL A 260 -1.80 -29.80 -8.71
C VAL A 260 -1.21 -29.00 -7.54
N PRO A 261 0.04 -29.27 -7.08
CA PRO A 261 0.63 -28.46 -6.01
C PRO A 261 0.77 -26.97 -6.35
N PHE A 262 1.07 -26.62 -7.59
CA PHE A 262 1.14 -25.22 -8.02
C PHE A 262 -0.26 -24.59 -8.07
N ALA A 263 -1.22 -25.27 -8.71
CA ALA A 263 -2.60 -24.77 -8.79
C ALA A 263 -3.21 -24.57 -7.39
N THR A 264 -2.96 -25.47 -6.45
CA THR A 264 -3.39 -25.33 -5.06
C THR A 264 -2.77 -24.11 -4.39
N LYS A 265 -1.44 -23.91 -4.51
CA LYS A 265 -0.77 -22.71 -3.95
C LYS A 265 -1.34 -21.42 -4.56
N TRP A 266 -1.58 -21.42 -5.86
CA TRP A 266 -2.18 -20.30 -6.58
C TRP A 266 -3.58 -19.98 -6.04
N VAL A 267 -4.48 -20.96 -6.00
CA VAL A 267 -5.85 -20.79 -5.50
C VAL A 267 -5.85 -20.31 -4.04
N LEU A 268 -5.05 -20.94 -3.17
CA LEU A 268 -5.00 -20.54 -1.76
C LEU A 268 -4.42 -19.15 -1.57
N SER A 269 -3.43 -18.75 -2.36
CA SER A 269 -2.86 -17.40 -2.27
C SER A 269 -3.86 -16.33 -2.72
N VAL A 270 -4.53 -16.54 -3.87
CA VAL A 270 -5.54 -15.60 -4.37
C VAL A 270 -6.76 -15.58 -3.44
N LEU A 271 -7.23 -16.72 -2.96
CA LEU A 271 -8.35 -16.80 -2.01
C LEU A 271 -8.01 -16.06 -0.72
N GLY A 272 -6.85 -16.34 -0.11
CA GLY A 272 -6.42 -15.66 1.11
C GLY A 272 -6.36 -14.14 0.92
N MET A 273 -5.84 -13.67 -0.22
CA MET A 273 -5.83 -12.27 -0.57
C MET A 273 -7.26 -11.70 -0.65
N CYS A 274 -8.18 -12.38 -1.33
CA CYS A 274 -9.57 -11.94 -1.48
C CYS A 274 -10.32 -11.91 -0.14
N LEU A 275 -10.05 -12.87 0.75
CA LEU A 275 -10.66 -12.93 2.08
C LEU A 275 -10.14 -11.86 3.05
N MET A 276 -8.94 -11.30 2.79
CA MET A 276 -8.35 -10.24 3.62
C MET A 276 -8.71 -8.84 3.14
N ARG A 277 -9.01 -8.64 1.86
CA ARG A 277 -9.46 -7.34 1.29
C ARG A 277 -10.33 -7.54 0.07
N LYS A 278 -11.48 -6.86 0.04
CA LYS A 278 -12.46 -6.91 -1.06
C LYS A 278 -11.85 -6.52 -2.42
N GLN A 279 -10.95 -5.52 -2.45
CA GLN A 279 -10.28 -5.06 -3.68
C GLN A 279 -9.40 -6.15 -4.33
N GLY A 280 -8.89 -7.10 -3.55
CA GLY A 280 -8.08 -8.20 -4.06
C GLY A 280 -8.77 -9.03 -5.15
N VAL A 281 -10.08 -9.19 -5.03
CA VAL A 281 -10.92 -9.92 -6.01
C VAL A 281 -10.85 -9.25 -7.38
N TYR A 282 -11.13 -7.95 -7.45
CA TYR A 282 -11.19 -7.21 -8.71
C TYR A 282 -9.83 -7.18 -9.41
N VAL A 283 -8.76 -6.93 -8.65
CA VAL A 283 -7.39 -6.93 -9.20
C VAL A 283 -7.03 -8.31 -9.75
N ALA A 284 -7.35 -9.39 -9.03
CA ALA A 284 -7.07 -10.75 -9.48
C ALA A 284 -7.78 -11.11 -10.78
N ILE A 285 -9.06 -10.73 -10.92
CA ILE A 285 -9.84 -10.95 -12.15
C ILE A 285 -9.20 -10.23 -13.33
N ILE A 286 -8.99 -8.92 -13.19
CA ILE A 286 -8.49 -8.09 -14.29
C ILE A 286 -7.12 -8.60 -14.77
N VAL A 287 -6.23 -8.89 -13.82
CA VAL A 287 -4.89 -9.38 -14.18
C VAL A 287 -4.93 -10.76 -14.82
N MET A 288 -5.81 -11.64 -14.34
CA MET A 288 -5.97 -12.94 -14.97
C MET A 288 -6.51 -12.81 -16.39
N LEU A 289 -7.49 -11.94 -16.62
CA LEU A 289 -8.00 -11.66 -17.98
C LEU A 289 -6.89 -11.12 -18.90
N ILE A 290 -6.01 -10.26 -18.40
CA ILE A 290 -4.84 -9.76 -19.13
C ILE A 290 -3.83 -10.90 -19.40
N ALA A 291 -3.67 -11.84 -18.48
CA ALA A 291 -2.71 -12.94 -18.61
C ALA A 291 -3.19 -14.06 -19.57
N LEU A 292 -4.50 -14.28 -19.71
CA LEU A 292 -5.08 -15.36 -20.52
C LEU A 292 -4.53 -15.43 -21.97
N PRO A 293 -4.41 -14.33 -22.73
CA PRO A 293 -3.88 -14.38 -24.09
C PRO A 293 -2.46 -14.93 -24.20
N PHE A 294 -1.67 -14.77 -23.13
CA PHE A 294 -0.26 -15.19 -23.08
C PHE A 294 -0.09 -16.66 -22.69
N LEU A 295 -1.15 -17.29 -22.19
CA LEU A 295 -1.22 -18.73 -22.01
C LEU A 295 -1.58 -19.40 -23.33
N LYS A 296 -0.57 -19.76 -24.14
CA LYS A 296 -0.72 -20.23 -25.53
C LYS A 296 -1.63 -21.46 -25.68
N GLN A 297 -1.65 -22.37 -24.69
CA GLN A 297 -2.45 -23.60 -24.75
C GLN A 297 -3.82 -23.40 -24.12
N TRP A 298 -4.88 -23.86 -24.81
CA TRP A 298 -6.26 -23.73 -24.32
C TRP A 298 -6.49 -24.41 -22.95
N ARG A 299 -5.83 -25.57 -22.71
CA ARG A 299 -5.90 -26.28 -21.43
C ARG A 299 -5.40 -25.40 -20.27
N ARG A 300 -4.30 -24.66 -20.47
CA ARG A 300 -3.75 -23.73 -19.45
C ARG A 300 -4.69 -22.56 -19.20
N ARG A 301 -5.33 -22.02 -20.24
CA ARG A 301 -6.36 -20.98 -20.10
C ARG A 301 -7.55 -21.52 -19.28
N LEU A 302 -7.98 -22.74 -19.60
CA LEU A 302 -9.07 -23.39 -18.86
C LEU A 302 -8.69 -23.60 -17.38
N THR A 303 -7.48 -24.09 -17.08
CA THR A 303 -7.01 -24.26 -15.70
C THR A 303 -6.97 -22.93 -14.97
N ALA A 304 -6.51 -21.84 -15.60
CA ALA A 304 -6.49 -20.51 -15.02
C ALA A 304 -7.92 -20.01 -14.72
N LEU A 305 -8.86 -20.18 -15.64
CA LEU A 305 -10.27 -19.83 -15.46
C LEU A 305 -10.93 -20.65 -14.34
N ILE A 306 -10.70 -21.97 -14.32
CA ILE A 306 -11.20 -22.85 -13.24
C ILE A 306 -10.62 -22.41 -11.89
N SER A 307 -9.35 -22.05 -11.84
CA SER A 307 -8.71 -21.58 -10.59
C SER A 307 -9.37 -20.31 -10.06
N ILE A 308 -9.69 -19.36 -10.92
CA ILE A 308 -10.41 -18.13 -10.52
C ILE A 308 -11.85 -18.45 -10.12
N ALA A 309 -12.56 -19.28 -10.90
CA ALA A 309 -13.90 -19.73 -10.54
C ALA A 309 -13.91 -20.41 -9.17
N MET A 310 -12.92 -21.25 -8.87
CA MET A 310 -12.76 -21.90 -7.57
C MET A 310 -12.58 -20.86 -6.43
N VAL A 311 -11.78 -19.83 -6.64
CA VAL A 311 -11.63 -18.73 -5.66
C VAL A 311 -12.98 -18.08 -5.38
N PHE A 312 -13.79 -17.80 -6.42
CA PHE A 312 -15.12 -17.23 -6.24
C PHE A 312 -16.06 -18.15 -5.47
N ILE A 313 -16.09 -19.44 -5.85
CA ILE A 313 -16.93 -20.43 -5.19
C ILE A 313 -16.56 -20.54 -3.71
N LEU A 314 -15.27 -20.65 -3.40
CA LEU A 314 -14.79 -20.76 -2.02
C LEU A 314 -15.03 -19.47 -1.22
N SER A 315 -14.85 -18.31 -1.84
CA SER A 315 -15.14 -17.02 -1.20
C SER A 315 -16.64 -16.85 -0.92
N ALA A 316 -17.49 -17.20 -1.90
CA ALA A 316 -18.94 -17.18 -1.72
C ALA A 316 -19.42 -18.19 -0.66
N ALA A 317 -18.85 -19.40 -0.65
CA ALA A 317 -19.13 -20.40 0.37
C ALA A 317 -18.75 -19.92 1.77
N PHE A 318 -17.57 -19.31 1.93
CA PHE A 318 -17.15 -18.70 3.18
C PHE A 318 -18.13 -17.61 3.64
N SER A 319 -18.47 -16.67 2.74
CA SER A 319 -19.44 -15.61 3.04
C SER A 319 -20.81 -16.17 3.42
N GLY A 320 -21.28 -17.21 2.72
CA GLY A 320 -22.52 -17.91 3.02
C GLY A 320 -22.50 -18.59 4.40
N VAL A 321 -21.38 -19.22 4.76
CA VAL A 321 -21.21 -19.80 6.11
C VAL A 321 -21.30 -18.71 7.17
N VAL A 322 -20.56 -17.61 7.00
CA VAL A 322 -20.58 -16.48 7.95
C VAL A 322 -22.01 -15.91 8.09
N ALA A 323 -22.69 -15.66 6.97
CA ALA A 323 -24.06 -15.11 6.99
C ALA A 323 -25.07 -16.02 7.68
N ASN A 324 -24.88 -17.36 7.63
CA ASN A 324 -25.80 -18.31 8.23
C ASN A 324 -25.45 -18.71 9.68
N THR A 325 -24.21 -18.44 10.12
CA THR A 325 -23.73 -18.87 11.45
C THR A 325 -23.47 -17.74 12.43
N ALA A 326 -23.39 -16.50 11.93
CA ALA A 326 -23.13 -15.33 12.76
C ALA A 326 -24.17 -14.24 12.50
N THR A 327 -24.46 -13.43 13.52
CA THR A 327 -25.15 -12.14 13.32
C THR A 327 -24.24 -11.21 12.57
N THR A 328 -24.69 -10.68 11.44
CA THR A 328 -23.87 -9.81 10.59
C THR A 328 -24.46 -8.43 10.48
N ARG A 329 -23.60 -7.41 10.41
CA ARG A 329 -23.96 -6.05 10.06
C ARG A 329 -23.48 -5.75 8.63
N ALA A 330 -24.36 -5.23 7.79
CA ALA A 330 -24.04 -4.93 6.41
C ALA A 330 -23.05 -3.75 6.27
N ASP A 331 -22.27 -3.78 5.18
CA ASP A 331 -21.42 -2.67 4.78
C ASP A 331 -22.26 -1.51 4.21
N SER A 332 -21.75 -0.29 4.31
CA SER A 332 -22.38 0.94 3.82
C SER A 332 -21.81 1.35 2.45
N ALA A 333 -22.62 1.96 1.59
CA ALA A 333 -22.18 2.56 0.34
C ALA A 333 -21.18 3.73 0.54
N ARG A 334 -21.17 4.33 1.72
CA ARG A 334 -20.31 5.46 2.10
C ARG A 334 -18.83 5.21 1.81
N GLU A 335 -18.36 4.00 2.03
CA GLU A 335 -16.94 3.66 1.80
C GLU A 335 -16.55 3.73 0.31
N MET A 336 -17.45 3.28 -0.55
CA MET A 336 -17.24 3.30 -2.00
C MET A 336 -17.28 4.72 -2.57
N LEU A 337 -18.03 5.61 -1.92
CA LEU A 337 -18.23 7.00 -2.34
C LEU A 337 -17.36 8.01 -1.59
N SER A 338 -16.32 7.55 -0.88
CA SER A 338 -15.47 8.43 -0.07
C SER A 338 -14.85 9.58 -0.86
N VAL A 339 -14.29 9.33 -2.04
CA VAL A 339 -13.69 10.39 -2.88
C VAL A 339 -14.75 11.36 -3.41
N PRO A 340 -15.86 10.90 -4.03
CA PRO A 340 -16.95 11.79 -4.42
C PRO A 340 -17.50 12.63 -3.27
N SER A 341 -17.68 12.04 -2.09
CA SER A 341 -18.20 12.75 -0.91
C SER A 341 -17.26 13.88 -0.46
N GLN A 342 -15.95 13.63 -0.48
CA GLN A 342 -14.95 14.66 -0.16
C GLN A 342 -14.96 15.81 -1.18
N GLN A 343 -15.18 15.51 -2.44
CA GLN A 343 -15.23 16.50 -3.51
C GLN A 343 -16.46 17.40 -3.36
N ILE A 344 -17.62 16.81 -3.10
CA ILE A 344 -18.88 17.55 -2.82
C ILE A 344 -18.72 18.39 -1.55
N ALA A 345 -18.24 17.80 -0.45
CA ALA A 345 -18.06 18.50 0.81
C ALA A 345 -17.08 19.68 0.67
N ARG A 346 -15.99 19.51 -0.04
CA ARG A 346 -15.05 20.60 -0.29
C ARG A 346 -15.68 21.74 -1.07
N THR A 347 -16.40 21.44 -2.15
CA THR A 347 -17.11 22.46 -2.94
C THR A 347 -18.13 23.20 -2.08
N TYR A 348 -18.92 22.47 -1.29
CA TYR A 348 -19.89 23.08 -0.38
C TYR A 348 -19.24 23.99 0.68
N MET A 349 -18.06 23.62 1.19
CA MET A 349 -17.34 24.40 2.21
C MET A 349 -16.70 25.69 1.64
N TYR A 350 -16.04 25.60 0.50
CA TYR A 350 -15.16 26.67 0.01
C TYR A 350 -15.76 27.52 -1.09
N ASP A 351 -16.70 26.99 -1.87
CA ASP A 351 -17.30 27.63 -3.04
C ASP A 351 -18.84 27.74 -2.96
N TYR A 352 -19.39 27.69 -1.73
CA TYR A 352 -20.85 27.71 -1.49
C TYR A 352 -21.58 28.83 -2.21
N ASP A 353 -21.03 30.05 -2.17
CA ASP A 353 -21.67 31.24 -2.75
C ASP A 353 -21.74 31.20 -4.29
N THR A 354 -21.04 30.27 -4.91
CA THR A 354 -21.05 30.07 -6.37
C THR A 354 -21.95 28.90 -6.80
N LEU A 355 -22.44 28.11 -5.83
CA LEU A 355 -23.39 27.03 -6.08
C LEU A 355 -24.78 27.60 -6.46
N THR A 356 -25.40 27.01 -7.46
CA THR A 356 -26.79 27.34 -7.79
C THR A 356 -27.75 26.70 -6.81
N ASN A 357 -28.97 27.27 -6.67
CA ASN A 357 -30.00 26.67 -5.83
C ASN A 357 -30.33 25.21 -6.24
N GLU A 358 -30.30 24.91 -7.55
CA GLU A 358 -30.48 23.53 -8.04
C GLU A 358 -29.40 22.59 -7.56
N GLN A 359 -28.13 23.07 -7.55
CA GLN A 359 -26.99 22.28 -7.08
C GLN A 359 -27.10 22.03 -5.57
N ILE A 360 -27.46 23.06 -4.77
CA ILE A 360 -27.64 22.93 -3.31
C ILE A 360 -28.78 21.94 -3.01
N GLN A 361 -29.91 22.06 -3.69
CA GLN A 361 -31.04 21.11 -3.55
C GLN A 361 -30.63 19.70 -3.98
N GLY A 362 -29.84 19.58 -5.07
CA GLY A 362 -29.33 18.30 -5.52
C GLY A 362 -28.39 17.66 -4.50
N ILE A 363 -27.50 18.45 -3.86
CA ILE A 363 -26.65 17.98 -2.77
C ILE A 363 -27.50 17.52 -1.60
N GLY A 364 -28.49 18.31 -1.16
CA GLY A 364 -29.37 17.98 -0.04
C GLY A 364 -30.26 16.76 -0.27
N ALA A 365 -30.45 16.31 -1.51
CA ALA A 365 -31.13 15.07 -1.80
C ALA A 365 -30.31 13.82 -1.39
N TYR A 366 -29.00 13.94 -1.28
CA TYR A 366 -28.10 12.81 -0.99
C TYR A 366 -27.19 13.02 0.22
N TYR A 367 -27.10 14.24 0.74
CA TYR A 367 -26.25 14.59 1.88
C TYR A 367 -27.05 15.34 2.94
N ASP A 368 -26.68 15.09 4.18
CA ASP A 368 -27.10 15.88 5.33
C ASP A 368 -26.49 17.30 5.22
N LEU A 369 -27.31 18.27 4.85
CA LEU A 369 -26.87 19.66 4.70
C LEU A 369 -26.47 20.31 6.02
N ASP A 370 -27.08 19.93 7.16
CA ASP A 370 -26.73 20.47 8.46
C ASP A 370 -25.30 20.05 8.84
N ALA A 371 -24.94 18.80 8.54
CA ALA A 371 -23.58 18.30 8.74
C ALA A 371 -22.56 19.04 7.84
N LEU A 372 -22.92 19.30 6.57
CA LEU A 372 -22.06 20.08 5.66
C LEU A 372 -21.95 21.55 6.09
N GLU A 373 -23.07 22.14 6.51
CA GLU A 373 -23.11 23.55 6.98
C GLU A 373 -22.32 23.74 8.27
N ALA A 374 -22.37 22.79 9.20
CA ALA A 374 -21.57 22.82 10.41
C ALA A 374 -20.07 22.92 10.12
N GLY A 375 -19.61 22.26 9.06
CA GLY A 375 -18.21 22.37 8.61
C GLY A 375 -17.90 23.70 7.94
N ARG A 376 -18.84 24.27 7.18
CA ARG A 376 -18.63 25.52 6.47
C ARG A 376 -18.59 26.73 7.37
N THR A 377 -19.46 26.75 8.40
CA THR A 377 -19.68 27.92 9.29
C THR A 377 -18.76 27.97 10.50
N THR A 378 -17.77 27.08 10.57
CA THR A 378 -16.81 27.12 11.70
C THR A 378 -15.95 28.38 11.66
N ASP A 379 -15.90 29.11 12.78
CA ASP A 379 -15.04 30.30 12.96
C ASP A 379 -13.55 29.91 13.09
N LYS A 380 -13.30 28.63 13.34
CA LYS A 380 -11.95 28.08 13.47
C LYS A 380 -11.69 27.06 12.37
N PRO A 381 -11.20 27.50 11.22
CA PRO A 381 -10.96 26.61 10.08
C PRO A 381 -10.03 25.43 10.37
N TRP A 382 -9.42 25.40 11.54
CA TRP A 382 -8.47 24.38 11.99
C TRP A 382 -9.02 23.46 13.09
N ASP A 383 -10.22 23.72 13.62
CA ASP A 383 -10.84 22.83 14.58
C ASP A 383 -11.25 21.51 13.93
N PRO A 384 -11.10 20.37 14.62
CA PRO A 384 -11.63 19.10 14.16
C PRO A 384 -13.16 19.16 14.22
N THR A 385 -13.77 19.59 13.14
CA THR A 385 -15.21 19.57 12.95
C THR A 385 -15.63 18.27 12.29
N PRO A 386 -16.93 17.91 12.28
CA PRO A 386 -17.40 16.74 11.53
C PRO A 386 -16.95 16.72 10.08
N ILE A 387 -16.51 17.83 9.49
CA ILE A 387 -16.18 17.95 8.07
C ILE A 387 -14.69 18.19 7.79
N GLY A 388 -13.77 17.93 8.74
CA GLY A 388 -12.44 17.64 8.26
C GLY A 388 -11.33 18.61 8.50
N MET A 389 -11.33 19.28 9.62
CA MET A 389 -10.14 19.96 10.08
C MET A 389 -9.60 19.27 11.32
N PHE A 390 -8.29 19.03 11.35
CA PHE A 390 -7.60 18.52 12.51
C PHE A 390 -6.66 19.56 13.07
N TYR A 391 -6.71 19.74 14.36
CA TYR A 391 -5.78 20.57 15.10
C TYR A 391 -4.74 19.68 15.77
N ASP A 392 -3.48 19.94 15.49
CA ASP A 392 -2.39 19.26 16.18
C ASP A 392 -2.15 19.96 17.53
N THR A 393 -2.61 19.33 18.58
CA THR A 393 -2.50 19.88 19.96
C THR A 393 -1.06 19.90 20.46
N GLU A 394 -0.15 19.11 19.89
CA GLU A 394 1.26 19.07 20.31
C GLU A 394 2.08 20.23 19.71
N THR A 395 1.79 20.59 18.47
CA THR A 395 2.52 21.66 17.77
C THR A 395 1.80 23.01 17.80
N GLY A 396 0.56 23.04 18.26
CA GLY A 396 -0.29 24.24 18.20
C GLY A 396 -0.64 24.69 16.78
N SER A 397 -0.35 23.84 15.76
CA SER A 397 -0.61 24.15 14.36
C SER A 397 -1.83 23.41 13.85
N GLY A 398 -2.76 24.15 13.27
CA GLY A 398 -3.87 23.60 12.54
C GLY A 398 -3.48 23.18 11.12
N TYR A 399 -4.19 22.22 10.57
CA TYR A 399 -4.05 21.80 9.18
C TYR A 399 -5.38 21.24 8.65
N LEU A 400 -5.58 21.44 7.35
CA LEU A 400 -6.66 20.80 6.63
C LEU A 400 -6.33 19.32 6.49
N ALA A 401 -7.09 18.47 7.15
CA ALA A 401 -7.08 17.06 6.82
C ALA A 401 -7.85 16.81 5.53
N PRO A 402 -7.61 15.68 4.86
CA PRO A 402 -8.55 15.18 3.87
C PRO A 402 -9.93 15.11 4.52
N ILE A 403 -10.94 15.66 3.84
CA ILE A 403 -12.33 15.63 4.30
C ILE A 403 -12.84 14.21 4.05
N SER A 404 -12.48 13.25 4.90
CA SER A 404 -12.77 11.84 4.65
C SER A 404 -13.98 11.34 5.44
N ASP A 405 -13.78 10.92 6.68
CA ASP A 405 -14.83 10.28 7.48
C ASP A 405 -16.05 11.16 7.72
N PRO A 406 -15.92 12.44 8.09
CA PRO A 406 -17.08 13.32 8.22
C PRO A 406 -17.85 13.52 6.91
N ALA A 407 -17.18 13.69 5.78
CA ALA A 407 -17.82 13.88 4.50
C ALA A 407 -18.63 12.65 4.06
N LYS A 408 -18.04 11.45 4.23
CA LYS A 408 -18.77 10.21 3.90
C LYS A 408 -19.88 9.91 4.93
N ALA A 409 -19.74 10.34 6.18
CA ALA A 409 -20.78 10.20 7.20
C ALA A 409 -22.02 11.08 6.90
N ALA A 410 -21.84 12.21 6.23
CA ALA A 410 -22.93 13.06 5.77
C ALA A 410 -23.75 12.45 4.61
N LEU A 411 -23.24 11.43 3.92
CA LEU A 411 -23.97 10.76 2.85
C LEU A 411 -25.17 9.98 3.42
N LEU A 412 -26.33 10.15 2.80
CA LEU A 412 -27.57 9.43 3.10
C LEU A 412 -27.61 8.14 2.28
N ASP A 413 -27.26 7.01 2.90
CA ASP A 413 -27.18 5.69 2.23
C ASP A 413 -28.51 5.30 1.54
N GLU A 414 -29.65 5.56 2.18
CA GLU A 414 -30.97 5.23 1.63
C GLU A 414 -31.27 6.02 0.36
N ALA A 415 -30.93 7.31 0.35
CA ALA A 415 -31.11 8.17 -0.81
C ALA A 415 -30.26 7.71 -1.99
N PHE A 416 -28.97 7.40 -1.74
CA PHE A 416 -28.10 6.86 -2.77
C PHE A 416 -28.60 5.51 -3.30
N ASN A 417 -28.99 4.59 -2.43
CA ASN A 417 -29.44 3.26 -2.82
C ASN A 417 -30.75 3.30 -3.61
N SER A 418 -31.60 4.30 -3.37
CA SER A 418 -32.89 4.48 -4.09
C SER A 418 -32.72 5.04 -5.50
N ASP A 419 -31.78 5.98 -5.71
CA ASP A 419 -31.49 6.58 -7.01
C ASP A 419 -29.98 6.84 -7.24
N PRO A 420 -29.18 5.78 -7.51
CA PRO A 420 -27.76 5.93 -7.81
C PRO A 420 -27.46 6.77 -9.06
N LEU A 421 -28.36 6.72 -10.06
CA LEU A 421 -28.18 7.51 -11.29
C LEU A 421 -28.45 9.00 -11.07
N GLY A 422 -29.40 9.34 -10.22
CA GLY A 422 -29.63 10.72 -9.77
C GLY A 422 -28.40 11.27 -9.03
N TYR A 423 -27.80 10.45 -8.15
CA TYR A 423 -26.54 10.82 -7.50
C TYR A 423 -25.43 11.14 -8.52
N VAL A 424 -25.23 10.30 -9.52
CA VAL A 424 -24.23 10.54 -10.59
C VAL A 424 -24.53 11.84 -11.34
N ARG A 425 -25.80 12.12 -11.66
CA ARG A 425 -26.19 13.38 -12.32
C ARG A 425 -25.90 14.60 -11.44
N MET A 426 -26.27 14.55 -10.17
CA MET A 426 -25.97 15.59 -9.18
C MET A 426 -24.47 15.82 -9.10
N TYR A 427 -23.68 14.75 -8.92
CA TYR A 427 -22.22 14.82 -8.81
C TYR A 427 -21.58 15.55 -9.99
N PHE A 428 -21.94 15.22 -11.23
CA PHE A 428 -21.42 15.89 -12.42
C PHE A 428 -22.00 17.31 -12.61
N SER A 429 -23.20 17.59 -12.15
CA SER A 429 -23.77 18.94 -12.14
C SER A 429 -22.99 19.88 -11.23
N VAL A 430 -22.62 19.42 -10.03
CA VAL A 430 -21.81 20.20 -9.10
C VAL A 430 -20.37 20.35 -9.62
N MET A 431 -19.79 19.29 -10.18
CA MET A 431 -18.44 19.34 -10.75
C MET A 431 -18.31 20.41 -11.85
N LYS A 432 -19.40 20.64 -12.62
CA LYS A 432 -19.42 21.64 -13.68
C LYS A 432 -19.39 23.05 -13.07
N GLY A 433 -18.25 23.71 -13.18
CA GLY A 433 -17.98 25.02 -12.58
C GLY A 433 -17.03 24.94 -11.37
N HIS A 434 -16.96 23.80 -10.69
CA HIS A 434 -16.18 23.60 -9.46
C HIS A 434 -15.05 22.56 -9.61
N MET A 435 -14.56 22.36 -10.83
CA MET A 435 -13.50 21.36 -11.11
C MET A 435 -12.24 21.57 -10.26
N SER A 436 -11.92 22.82 -9.89
CA SER A 436 -10.75 23.12 -9.07
C SER A 436 -10.85 22.51 -7.68
N ASP A 437 -12.05 22.48 -7.09
CA ASP A 437 -12.24 21.91 -5.75
C ASP A 437 -12.26 20.40 -5.80
N TYR A 438 -12.84 19.82 -6.85
CA TYR A 438 -12.75 18.37 -7.10
C TYR A 438 -11.30 17.89 -7.23
N VAL A 439 -10.49 18.62 -8.01
CA VAL A 439 -9.06 18.31 -8.17
C VAL A 439 -8.31 18.50 -6.85
N ARG A 440 -8.59 19.56 -6.11
CA ARG A 440 -7.94 19.81 -4.81
C ARG A 440 -8.31 18.76 -3.77
N ALA A 441 -9.58 18.39 -3.66
CA ALA A 441 -10.01 17.32 -2.75
C ALA A 441 -9.31 16.00 -3.07
N PHE A 442 -9.25 15.61 -4.34
CA PHE A 442 -8.55 14.42 -4.80
C PHE A 442 -7.04 14.48 -4.49
N LEU A 443 -6.39 15.58 -4.88
CA LEU A 443 -4.95 15.74 -4.62
C LEU A 443 -4.63 15.73 -3.13
N TRP A 444 -5.48 16.32 -2.30
CA TRP A 444 -5.30 16.33 -0.87
C TRP A 444 -5.35 14.91 -0.28
N GLY A 445 -6.26 14.09 -0.77
CA GLY A 445 -6.36 12.68 -0.37
C GLY A 445 -5.21 11.82 -0.85
N GLU A 446 -4.67 12.05 -2.07
CA GLU A 446 -3.93 11.03 -2.80
C GLU A 446 -2.48 11.39 -3.16
N ILE A 447 -2.13 12.69 -3.16
CA ILE A 447 -0.81 13.11 -3.67
C ILE A 447 0.37 12.54 -2.87
N GLY A 448 0.14 12.19 -1.59
CA GLY A 448 1.14 11.57 -0.73
C GLY A 448 1.59 10.19 -1.18
N TYR A 449 0.84 9.52 -2.06
CA TYR A 449 1.30 8.28 -2.70
C TYR A 449 2.37 8.49 -3.78
N LEU A 450 2.59 9.73 -4.19
CA LEU A 450 3.62 10.09 -5.17
C LEU A 450 4.60 11.14 -4.62
N TYR A 451 4.18 11.95 -3.65
CA TYR A 451 5.00 12.98 -3.04
C TYR A 451 5.47 12.56 -1.64
N PRO A 452 6.77 12.31 -1.45
CA PRO A 452 7.31 11.92 -0.15
C PRO A 452 7.34 13.12 0.81
N THR A 453 6.40 13.17 1.73
CA THR A 453 6.32 14.21 2.75
C THR A 453 6.33 13.60 4.16
N SER A 454 6.96 14.28 5.11
CA SER A 454 6.91 13.91 6.51
C SER A 454 5.48 13.98 7.07
N SER A 455 4.68 14.93 6.60
CA SER A 455 3.28 15.06 6.99
C SER A 455 2.45 13.84 6.59
N ALA A 456 2.70 13.27 5.40
CA ALA A 456 2.04 12.04 4.97
C ALA A 456 2.41 10.83 5.84
N VAL A 457 3.63 10.78 6.36
CA VAL A 457 4.08 9.71 7.25
C VAL A 457 3.48 9.85 8.65
N ASN A 458 3.30 11.08 9.12
CA ASN A 458 2.96 11.35 10.52
C ASN A 458 1.52 11.06 10.92
N ARG A 459 0.56 11.15 9.99
CA ARG A 459 -0.83 11.30 10.38
C ARG A 459 -1.71 10.11 10.09
N TRP A 460 -1.37 9.38 9.04
CA TRP A 460 -2.21 8.30 8.54
C TRP A 460 -1.43 7.00 8.39
N THR A 461 -0.37 6.88 9.17
CA THR A 461 0.36 5.61 9.25
C THR A 461 -0.52 4.51 9.83
N GLY A 462 -1.62 4.88 10.54
CA GLY A 462 -2.26 3.95 11.46
C GLY A 462 -1.28 3.54 12.56
N LEU A 463 -0.14 4.22 12.58
CA LEU A 463 0.99 4.02 13.44
C LEU A 463 1.22 5.36 14.15
N SER A 464 0.49 5.58 15.17
CA SER A 464 0.98 6.37 16.29
C SER A 464 1.31 5.44 17.46
N PRO A 465 2.01 4.31 17.24
CA PRO A 465 2.38 3.46 18.35
C PRO A 465 3.38 4.18 19.26
N TRP A 466 4.06 5.19 18.73
CA TRP A 466 5.12 5.92 19.38
C TRP A 466 4.64 7.00 20.34
N ASN A 467 3.45 7.55 20.11
CA ASN A 467 2.83 8.51 21.02
C ASN A 467 1.97 7.81 22.08
N GLU A 468 1.76 6.51 21.95
CA GLU A 468 0.82 5.73 22.76
C GLU A 468 1.49 4.64 23.60
N PHE A 469 2.82 4.61 23.68
CA PHE A 469 3.51 3.75 24.61
C PHE A 469 2.96 3.95 26.02
N GLY A 470 2.23 2.95 26.51
CA GLY A 470 1.61 2.97 27.84
C GLY A 470 0.24 3.64 27.91
N LYS A 471 -0.36 4.05 26.79
CA LYS A 471 -1.77 4.48 26.76
C LYS A 471 -2.67 3.32 26.35
N THR A 472 -3.79 3.20 27.02
CA THR A 472 -4.91 2.36 26.57
C THR A 472 -5.40 2.94 25.27
N ILE A 473 -5.44 2.16 24.21
CA ILE A 473 -5.97 2.62 22.92
C ILE A 473 -7.47 2.78 23.08
N ASP A 474 -7.91 4.01 23.19
CA ASP A 474 -9.32 4.34 23.14
C ASP A 474 -9.73 4.37 21.66
N ALA A 475 -10.29 3.26 21.20
CA ALA A 475 -10.73 3.13 19.83
C ALA A 475 -12.04 3.91 19.65
N GLY A 476 -11.92 5.23 19.40
CA GLY A 476 -13.01 6.04 18.90
C GLY A 476 -14.29 6.07 19.76
N GLY A 477 -14.16 6.17 21.07
CA GLY A 477 -15.30 6.26 21.99
C GLY A 477 -16.04 4.95 22.25
N SER A 478 -15.69 3.86 21.59
CA SER A 478 -16.05 2.52 22.05
C SER A 478 -15.03 2.12 23.11
N THR A 479 -15.48 1.96 24.33
CA THR A 479 -14.67 1.44 25.42
C THR A 479 -13.94 0.20 24.93
N ASN A 480 -12.61 0.22 24.99
CA ASN A 480 -11.81 -0.97 24.69
C ASN A 480 -12.17 -2.03 25.73
N GLN A 481 -13.04 -2.94 25.35
CA GLN A 481 -13.61 -3.91 26.28
C GLN A 481 -12.73 -5.15 26.44
N VAL A 482 -11.58 -5.16 25.80
CA VAL A 482 -10.53 -6.09 26.15
C VAL A 482 -9.85 -5.52 27.40
N SER A 483 -10.46 -5.76 28.54
CA SER A 483 -10.14 -5.13 29.83
C SER A 483 -8.71 -5.37 30.31
N ASP A 484 -8.00 -6.34 29.76
CA ASP A 484 -6.62 -6.67 30.09
C ASP A 484 -5.62 -6.24 29.02
N TYR A 485 -6.08 -5.58 27.91
CA TYR A 485 -5.14 -5.07 26.94
C TYR A 485 -4.29 -3.96 27.54
N ASN A 486 -3.01 -4.22 27.63
CA ASN A 486 -2.02 -3.27 28.10
C ASN A 486 -0.77 -3.37 27.24
N GLU A 487 -0.51 -2.33 26.47
CA GLU A 487 0.69 -2.22 25.67
C GLU A 487 1.86 -1.83 26.58
N THR A 488 2.75 -2.79 26.80
CA THR A 488 3.94 -2.59 27.64
C THR A 488 5.16 -3.09 26.92
N THR A 489 6.10 -2.19 26.62
CA THR A 489 7.37 -2.61 26.05
C THR A 489 8.07 -3.64 26.94
N LYS A 490 8.57 -4.70 26.34
CA LYS A 490 9.44 -5.70 26.99
C LYS A 490 10.91 -5.47 26.69
N LEU A 491 11.24 -4.41 25.94
CA LEU A 491 12.61 -4.00 25.72
C LEU A 491 13.14 -3.18 26.91
N PRO A 492 14.44 -3.23 27.20
CA PRO A 492 15.09 -2.26 28.06
C PRO A 492 14.80 -0.83 27.58
N GLY A 493 14.61 0.11 28.51
CA GLY A 493 14.17 1.47 28.22
C GLY A 493 14.98 2.20 27.15
N TYR A 494 16.30 1.98 27.10
CA TYR A 494 17.15 2.57 26.05
C TYR A 494 16.88 2.03 24.66
N LEU A 495 16.50 0.74 24.51
CA LEU A 495 16.11 0.17 23.21
C LEU A 495 14.71 0.63 22.82
N ALA A 496 13.77 0.71 23.75
CA ALA A 496 12.45 1.27 23.50
C ALA A 496 12.55 2.72 23.04
N TRP A 497 13.43 3.52 23.71
CA TRP A 497 13.72 4.89 23.29
C TRP A 497 14.34 4.95 21.89
N LEU A 498 15.25 4.04 21.54
CA LEU A 498 15.84 3.97 20.20
C LEU A 498 14.77 3.73 19.14
N TYR A 499 13.84 2.80 19.38
CA TYR A 499 12.72 2.57 18.48
C TYR A 499 11.84 3.83 18.36
N ALA A 500 11.45 4.46 19.46
CA ALA A 500 10.68 5.71 19.46
C ALA A 500 11.45 6.85 18.77
N GLY A 501 12.75 7.03 19.08
CA GLY A 501 13.60 8.06 18.51
C GLY A 501 13.83 7.89 17.01
N THR A 502 13.88 6.66 16.52
CA THR A 502 14.08 6.36 15.10
C THR A 502 13.03 7.03 14.22
N TRP A 503 11.75 7.00 14.61
CA TRP A 503 10.70 7.67 13.84
C TRP A 503 10.90 9.19 13.76
N ASN A 504 11.31 9.84 14.84
CA ASN A 504 11.58 11.28 14.83
C ASN A 504 12.77 11.62 13.92
N MET A 505 13.79 10.76 13.87
CA MET A 505 14.89 10.90 12.92
C MET A 505 14.40 10.78 11.46
N PHE A 506 13.53 9.82 11.16
CA PHE A 506 12.98 9.62 9.82
C PHE A 506 12.11 10.80 9.37
N ARG A 507 11.45 11.49 10.29
CA ARG A 507 10.64 12.69 10.00
C ARG A 507 11.49 13.90 9.59
N GLY A 508 12.67 14.06 10.15
CA GLY A 508 13.51 15.25 9.99
C GLY A 508 14.46 15.23 8.80
N HIS A 509 14.70 14.07 8.18
CA HIS A 509 15.72 13.92 7.14
C HIS A 509 15.11 13.48 5.81
N PRO A 510 15.27 14.23 4.70
CA PRO A 510 14.57 13.97 3.43
C PRO A 510 14.73 12.54 2.88
N LEU A 511 15.95 11.98 2.94
CA LEU A 511 16.22 10.62 2.44
C LEU A 511 15.57 9.56 3.32
N LEU A 512 15.60 9.74 4.64
CA LEU A 512 14.99 8.81 5.59
C LEU A 512 13.46 8.92 5.53
N THR A 513 12.92 10.12 5.41
CA THR A 513 11.50 10.35 5.16
C THR A 513 11.04 9.62 3.90
N PHE A 514 11.83 9.67 2.81
CA PHE A 514 11.52 8.94 1.58
C PHE A 514 11.45 7.43 1.81
N TRP A 515 12.37 6.87 2.59
CA TRP A 515 12.41 5.42 2.87
C TRP A 515 11.17 4.88 3.58
N VAL A 516 10.53 5.69 4.42
CA VAL A 516 9.29 5.32 5.15
C VAL A 516 8.02 5.88 4.52
N SER A 517 8.15 6.68 3.46
CA SER A 517 7.03 7.36 2.81
C SER A 517 6.16 6.37 2.02
N PRO A 518 4.83 6.53 2.03
CA PRO A 518 3.92 5.80 1.14
C PRO A 518 4.21 6.01 -0.35
N ALA A 519 4.96 7.05 -0.73
CA ALA A 519 5.38 7.28 -2.10
C ALA A 519 6.47 6.29 -2.58
N LEU A 520 7.30 5.74 -1.67
CA LEU A 520 8.41 4.87 -2.05
C LEU A 520 7.97 3.65 -2.88
N PRO A 521 7.00 2.83 -2.46
CA PRO A 521 6.62 1.66 -3.23
C PRO A 521 6.04 2.00 -4.61
N GLY A 522 5.24 3.06 -4.70
CA GLY A 522 4.66 3.51 -5.98
C GLY A 522 5.74 4.00 -6.95
N LEU A 523 6.68 4.84 -6.50
CA LEU A 523 7.78 5.34 -7.32
C LEU A 523 8.74 4.21 -7.73
N ALA A 524 9.05 3.28 -6.82
CA ALA A 524 9.85 2.09 -7.12
C ALA A 524 9.17 1.21 -8.18
N LEU A 525 7.85 1.02 -8.08
CA LEU A 525 7.06 0.27 -9.04
C LEU A 525 7.05 0.92 -10.42
N LEU A 526 6.84 2.23 -10.51
CA LEU A 526 6.92 2.99 -11.76
C LEU A 526 8.30 2.87 -12.40
N LEU A 527 9.37 3.02 -11.62
CA LEU A 527 10.74 2.83 -12.10
C LEU A 527 10.95 1.41 -12.62
N SER A 528 10.50 0.41 -11.88
CA SER A 528 10.60 -1.01 -12.29
C SER A 528 9.90 -1.26 -13.62
N VAL A 529 8.73 -0.67 -13.85
CA VAL A 529 8.00 -0.74 -15.14
C VAL A 529 8.81 -0.11 -16.26
N ILE A 530 9.38 1.07 -16.04
CA ILE A 530 10.23 1.76 -17.04
C ILE A 530 11.41 0.85 -17.43
N LEU A 531 12.09 0.26 -16.46
CA LEU A 531 13.21 -0.64 -16.70
C LEU A 531 12.79 -1.91 -17.46
N LEU A 532 11.62 -2.47 -17.14
CA LEU A 532 11.06 -3.63 -17.86
C LEU A 532 10.67 -3.31 -19.31
N ILE A 533 10.09 -2.12 -19.56
CA ILE A 533 9.77 -1.67 -20.93
C ILE A 533 11.05 -1.54 -21.76
N LYS A 534 12.13 -1.03 -21.16
CA LYS A 534 13.44 -0.84 -21.80
C LYS A 534 14.27 -2.11 -21.88
N ARG A 535 13.85 -3.16 -21.24
CA ARG A 535 14.57 -4.43 -21.25
C ARG A 535 14.60 -5.04 -22.67
N LYS A 536 15.79 -5.49 -23.07
CA LYS A 536 15.95 -6.32 -24.26
C LYS A 536 15.39 -7.73 -23.97
N GLY A 537 14.55 -8.26 -24.85
CA GLY A 537 13.98 -9.60 -24.72
C GLY A 537 12.49 -9.62 -24.35
N ASN A 538 12.04 -10.71 -23.74
CA ASN A 538 10.62 -10.96 -23.49
C ASN A 538 10.01 -10.01 -22.45
N LYS A 539 8.94 -9.33 -22.83
CA LYS A 539 8.21 -8.36 -22.00
C LYS A 539 7.04 -8.96 -21.22
N VAL A 540 6.91 -10.29 -21.20
CA VAL A 540 5.82 -10.99 -20.49
C VAL A 540 5.75 -10.61 -19.00
N LEU A 541 6.87 -10.25 -18.38
CA LEU A 541 6.89 -9.79 -16.99
C LEU A 541 6.11 -8.49 -16.76
N LEU A 542 5.87 -7.67 -17.78
CA LEU A 542 5.00 -6.50 -17.65
C LEU A 542 3.57 -6.89 -17.27
N ILE A 543 3.13 -8.10 -17.66
CA ILE A 543 1.81 -8.62 -17.25
C ILE A 543 1.77 -8.89 -15.76
N ALA A 544 2.84 -9.47 -15.19
CA ALA A 544 2.93 -9.64 -13.74
C ALA A 544 2.88 -8.30 -13.00
N TRP A 545 3.51 -7.25 -13.59
CA TRP A 545 3.51 -5.91 -13.03
C TRP A 545 2.17 -5.19 -13.13
N ALA A 546 1.28 -5.62 -14.03
CA ALA A 546 -0.10 -5.13 -14.04
C ALA A 546 -0.80 -5.37 -12.68
N PHE A 547 -0.44 -6.44 -11.96
CA PHE A 547 -1.04 -6.76 -10.66
C PHE A 547 -0.73 -5.70 -9.59
N PRO A 548 0.54 -5.45 -9.20
CA PRO A 548 0.85 -4.42 -8.23
C PRO A 548 0.52 -3.01 -8.72
N LEU A 549 0.55 -2.73 -10.04
CA LEU A 549 0.13 -1.45 -10.61
C LEU A 549 -1.36 -1.20 -10.46
N LEU A 550 -2.20 -2.18 -10.78
CA LEU A 550 -3.65 -2.07 -10.61
C LEU A 550 -4.00 -1.96 -9.14
N TYR A 551 -3.35 -2.74 -8.27
CA TYR A 551 -3.54 -2.58 -6.83
C TYR A 551 -3.20 -1.15 -6.38
N TRP A 552 -2.02 -0.63 -6.79
CA TRP A 552 -1.63 0.75 -6.47
C TRP A 552 -2.60 1.78 -7.04
N ALA A 553 -3.11 1.58 -8.26
CA ALA A 553 -4.10 2.46 -8.86
C ALA A 553 -5.44 2.46 -8.08
N THR A 554 -5.83 1.33 -7.46
CA THR A 554 -7.05 1.31 -6.62
C THR A 554 -6.93 2.18 -5.37
N LEU A 555 -5.72 2.54 -4.96
CA LEU A 555 -5.51 3.42 -3.81
C LEU A 555 -6.01 4.84 -4.08
N ALA A 556 -6.09 5.26 -5.35
CA ALA A 556 -6.71 6.52 -5.75
C ALA A 556 -8.23 6.59 -5.46
N LEU A 557 -8.84 5.49 -5.06
CA LEU A 557 -10.24 5.41 -4.62
C LEU A 557 -10.35 5.30 -3.09
N ALA A 558 -9.22 5.35 -2.38
CA ALA A 558 -9.21 5.29 -0.92
C ALA A 558 -9.79 6.57 -0.30
N PRO A 559 -10.32 6.52 0.92
CA PRO A 559 -10.85 7.71 1.59
C PRO A 559 -9.76 8.73 1.91
N VAL A 560 -8.54 8.28 2.07
CA VAL A 560 -7.37 9.12 2.44
C VAL A 560 -6.10 8.34 2.18
N MET A 561 -5.01 9.06 1.88
CA MET A 561 -3.68 8.47 1.82
C MET A 561 -3.29 7.91 3.19
N CYS A 562 -3.07 6.62 3.24
CA CYS A 562 -2.67 5.91 4.45
C CYS A 562 -1.53 4.93 4.16
N VAL A 563 -0.49 4.93 5.02
CA VAL A 563 0.64 4.00 4.87
C VAL A 563 0.16 2.55 4.89
N ARG A 564 -0.85 2.20 5.70
CA ARG A 564 -1.39 0.83 5.76
C ARG A 564 -1.86 0.30 4.41
N TYR A 565 -2.35 1.16 3.54
CA TYR A 565 -2.85 0.76 2.21
C TYR A 565 -1.72 0.40 1.25
N VAL A 566 -0.51 0.94 1.42
CA VAL A 566 0.67 0.59 0.61
C VAL A 566 1.54 -0.50 1.26
N VAL A 567 1.21 -0.97 2.45
CA VAL A 567 1.95 -2.04 3.16
C VAL A 567 2.21 -3.27 2.29
N PRO A 568 1.25 -3.79 1.51
CA PRO A 568 1.51 -4.93 0.63
C PRO A 568 2.60 -4.66 -0.41
N LEU A 569 2.67 -3.42 -0.92
CA LEU A 569 3.72 -3.01 -1.85
C LEU A 569 5.08 -2.83 -1.15
N PHE A 570 5.10 -2.36 0.10
CA PHE A 570 6.32 -2.30 0.89
C PHE A 570 6.94 -3.69 1.07
N PHE A 571 6.15 -4.69 1.45
CA PHE A 571 6.62 -6.06 1.58
C PHE A 571 7.04 -6.69 0.23
N THR A 572 6.55 -6.15 -0.89
CA THR A 572 6.86 -6.62 -2.25
C THR A 572 8.09 -5.90 -2.85
N LEU A 573 8.65 -4.89 -2.19
CA LEU A 573 9.82 -4.13 -2.67
C LEU A 573 10.99 -5.01 -3.15
N PRO A 574 11.35 -6.13 -2.49
CA PRO A 574 12.42 -6.99 -3.00
C PRO A 574 12.15 -7.54 -4.40
N LEU A 575 10.90 -7.93 -4.70
CA LEU A 575 10.48 -8.35 -6.05
C LEU A 575 10.55 -7.16 -7.02
N ILE A 576 9.98 -6.01 -6.64
CA ILE A 576 9.93 -4.79 -7.45
C ILE A 576 11.35 -4.35 -7.85
N ALA A 577 12.30 -4.39 -6.92
CA ALA A 577 13.68 -3.96 -7.17
C ALA A 577 14.50 -4.96 -7.99
N THR A 578 14.25 -6.25 -7.85
CA THR A 578 15.12 -7.29 -8.41
C THR A 578 14.66 -7.83 -9.76
N ILE A 579 13.37 -7.91 -10.01
CA ILE A 579 12.82 -8.52 -11.23
C ILE A 579 13.31 -7.85 -12.52
N PRO A 580 13.40 -6.51 -12.64
CA PRO A 580 13.96 -5.90 -13.85
C PRO A 580 15.39 -6.36 -14.15
N LEU A 581 16.16 -6.67 -13.11
CA LEU A 581 17.58 -7.05 -13.20
C LEU A 581 17.81 -8.54 -13.52
N LEU A 582 16.74 -9.35 -13.57
CA LEU A 582 16.86 -10.77 -13.88
C LEU A 582 17.30 -10.99 -15.32
N THR A 583 18.35 -11.78 -15.52
CA THR A 583 18.65 -12.34 -16.84
C THR A 583 17.64 -13.44 -17.13
N LEU A 584 16.63 -13.15 -17.94
CA LEU A 584 15.78 -14.20 -18.47
C LEU A 584 16.60 -14.95 -19.51
N LYS A 585 16.84 -16.23 -19.30
CA LYS A 585 17.15 -17.12 -20.39
C LYS A 585 16.01 -16.99 -21.39
N GLU A 586 16.35 -16.78 -22.65
CA GLU A 586 15.37 -16.68 -23.72
C GLU A 586 14.42 -17.87 -23.63
N LEU A 587 13.13 -17.56 -23.43
CA LEU A 587 12.06 -18.54 -23.49
C LEU A 587 11.68 -18.76 -24.93
#